data_f9bedd19d4fa556ba71a3e31d40c73c7
#
_entry.id   f9bedd19d4fa556ba71a3e31d40c73c7
#
_cell.length_a   1.000
_cell.length_b   1.000
_cell.length_c   1.000
_cell.angle_alpha   90.00
_cell.angle_beta   90.00
_cell.angle_gamma   90.00
#
_symmetry.space_group_name_H-M   'P 1'
#
loop_
_entity.id
_entity.type
_entity.pdbx_description
1 polymer ?
#
loop_
_entity_poly.entity_id
_entity_poly.type
_entity_poly.pdbx_seq_one_letter_code
_entity_poly.pdbx_strand_id
1 'polypeptide(L)'
;MPGISIHVVDVSRGVVAQGLLVEVFAMPEKRPIASGTIAENGVLNDAALGAMFAPGRYEAVLHIADYYRAANVSIPTIPFLDVVTYRFGIADSRQHYHLPFKMTPWGYSCFRGGA
;
A
#
# COMPACT_ATOMS: atom_id res chain seq x y z
N MET A 1 -6.37 8.00 -17.47
CA MET A 1 -7.21 7.62 -16.32
C MET A 1 -6.51 8.06 -15.05
N PRO A 2 -7.03 9.04 -14.31
CA PRO A 2 -6.39 9.46 -13.05
C PRO A 2 -6.57 8.42 -11.97
N GLY A 3 -6.09 8.73 -10.76
CA GLY A 3 -6.26 7.90 -9.58
C GLY A 3 -5.01 7.22 -9.13
N ILE A 4 -5.18 6.43 -8.08
CA ILE A 4 -4.12 5.64 -7.44
C ILE A 4 -4.54 4.18 -7.50
N SER A 5 -3.61 3.29 -7.80
CA SER A 5 -3.80 1.86 -7.61
C SER A 5 -2.65 1.28 -6.79
N ILE A 6 -2.98 0.34 -5.92
CA ILE A 6 -2.02 -0.30 -5.03
C ILE A 6 -2.14 -1.80 -5.20
N HIS A 7 -1.02 -2.45 -5.49
CA HIS A 7 -0.92 -3.90 -5.61
C HIS A 7 0.21 -4.37 -4.71
N VAL A 8 -0.02 -5.41 -3.91
CA VAL A 8 0.99 -5.88 -2.95
C VAL A 8 1.20 -7.38 -3.11
N VAL A 9 2.47 -7.75 -3.25
CA VAL A 9 2.90 -9.15 -3.33
C VAL A 9 3.76 -9.47 -2.11
N ASP A 10 3.47 -10.60 -1.48
CA ASP A 10 4.30 -11.19 -0.44
C ASP A 10 5.31 -12.13 -1.12
N VAL A 11 6.51 -11.60 -1.43
CA VAL A 11 7.52 -12.37 -2.17
C VAL A 11 8.10 -13.51 -1.34
N SER A 12 8.07 -13.41 0.00
CA SER A 12 8.58 -14.48 0.85
C SER A 12 7.76 -15.76 0.75
N ARG A 13 6.47 -15.63 0.42
CA ARG A 13 5.56 -16.76 0.28
C ARG A 13 5.14 -17.02 -1.17
N GLY A 14 5.50 -16.12 -2.10
CA GLY A 14 5.17 -16.25 -3.51
C GLY A 14 3.70 -16.07 -3.82
N VAL A 15 2.98 -15.24 -3.05
CA VAL A 15 1.55 -14.99 -3.21
C VAL A 15 1.26 -13.50 -3.11
N VAL A 16 0.07 -13.08 -3.55
CA VAL A 16 -0.39 -11.72 -3.25
C VAL A 16 -0.63 -11.58 -1.75
N ALA A 17 -0.47 -10.37 -1.22
CA ALA A 17 -0.62 -10.11 0.21
C ALA A 17 -2.09 -9.95 0.61
N GLN A 18 -2.93 -10.94 0.29
CA GLN A 18 -4.35 -10.92 0.61
C GLN A 18 -4.57 -10.76 2.11
N GLY A 19 -5.40 -9.80 2.49
CA GLY A 19 -5.70 -9.52 3.89
C GLY A 19 -4.82 -8.45 4.53
N LEU A 20 -3.78 -7.97 3.84
CA LEU A 20 -2.97 -6.86 4.34
C LEU A 20 -3.81 -5.59 4.43
N LEU A 21 -3.83 -4.96 5.61
CA LEU A 21 -4.49 -3.67 5.79
C LEU A 21 -3.62 -2.56 5.19
N VAL A 22 -4.23 -1.76 4.32
CA VAL A 22 -3.59 -0.59 3.71
C VAL A 22 -4.49 0.62 3.88
N GLU A 23 -3.88 1.73 4.27
CA GLU A 23 -4.56 3.02 4.41
C GLU A 23 -3.84 4.05 3.54
N VAL A 24 -4.61 4.98 2.97
CA VAL A 24 -4.06 6.06 2.15
C VAL A 24 -4.52 7.40 2.71
N PHE A 25 -3.58 8.33 2.84
CA PHE A 25 -3.82 9.64 3.41
C PHE A 25 -3.29 10.75 2.51
N ALA A 26 -3.97 11.90 2.54
CA ALA A 26 -3.44 13.14 1.98
C ALA A 26 -2.67 13.90 3.07
N MET A 27 -1.48 14.39 2.72
CA MET A 27 -0.61 15.11 3.63
C MET A 27 -0.66 16.62 3.35
N PRO A 28 -0.27 17.52 4.28
CA PRO A 28 0.31 17.21 5.61
C PRO A 28 -0.70 16.89 6.71
N GLU A 29 -2.00 17.16 6.50
CA GLU A 29 -3.02 17.01 7.55
C GLU A 29 -3.26 15.54 7.92
N LYS A 30 -2.76 14.62 7.12
CA LYS A 30 -3.03 13.18 7.26
C LYS A 30 -4.53 12.90 7.15
N ARG A 31 -5.15 13.46 6.12
CA ARG A 31 -6.58 13.29 5.85
C ARG A 31 -6.84 11.93 5.21
N PRO A 32 -7.69 11.07 5.80
CA PRO A 32 -7.97 9.77 5.22
C PRO A 32 -8.60 9.89 3.82
N ILE A 33 -8.13 9.08 2.89
CA ILE A 33 -8.66 9.01 1.53
C ILE A 33 -9.34 7.66 1.30
N ALA A 34 -8.64 6.58 1.63
CA ALA A 34 -9.08 5.22 1.37
C ALA A 34 -8.45 4.27 2.37
N SER A 35 -9.11 3.15 2.62
CA SER A 35 -8.56 2.08 3.43
C SER A 35 -9.26 0.77 3.10
N GLY A 36 -8.59 -0.34 3.41
CA GLY A 36 -9.15 -1.66 3.25
C GLY A 36 -8.07 -2.72 3.28
N THR A 37 -8.47 -3.95 3.09
CA THR A 37 -7.52 -5.06 3.00
C THR A 37 -7.31 -5.44 1.54
N ILE A 38 -6.09 -5.85 1.24
CA ILE A 38 -5.75 -6.33 -0.10
C ILE A 38 -6.59 -7.55 -0.44
N ALA A 39 -7.20 -7.54 -1.61
CA ALA A 39 -8.07 -8.60 -2.09
C ALA A 39 -7.27 -9.78 -2.67
N GLU A 40 -7.98 -10.83 -3.07
CA GLU A 40 -7.34 -12.03 -3.63
C GLU A 40 -6.59 -11.78 -4.93
N ASN A 41 -6.92 -10.69 -5.65
CA ASN A 41 -6.20 -10.28 -6.84
C ASN A 41 -4.99 -9.39 -6.54
N GLY A 42 -4.68 -9.14 -5.25
CA GLY A 42 -3.54 -8.35 -4.84
C GLY A 42 -3.76 -6.85 -4.79
N VAL A 43 -4.97 -6.38 -5.01
CA VAL A 43 -5.28 -4.96 -5.18
C VAL A 43 -6.08 -4.44 -3.99
N LEU A 44 -5.84 -3.16 -3.64
CA LEU A 44 -6.70 -2.44 -2.71
C LEU A 44 -7.94 -1.95 -3.48
N ASN A 45 -9.09 -2.55 -3.20
CA ASN A 45 -10.35 -2.23 -3.85
C ASN A 45 -11.11 -1.19 -3.01
N ASP A 46 -10.88 0.08 -3.31
CA ASP A 46 -11.64 1.19 -2.73
C ASP A 46 -11.92 2.18 -3.86
N ALA A 47 -13.19 2.42 -4.13
CA ALA A 47 -13.60 3.30 -5.22
C ALA A 47 -13.05 4.73 -5.08
N ALA A 48 -12.75 5.17 -3.85
CA ALA A 48 -12.17 6.48 -3.61
C ALA A 48 -10.81 6.65 -4.29
N LEU A 49 -10.08 5.57 -4.55
CA LEU A 49 -8.78 5.62 -5.24
C LEU A 49 -8.89 6.00 -6.72
N GLY A 50 -10.09 5.93 -7.31
CA GLY A 50 -10.31 6.32 -8.69
C GLY A 50 -10.50 7.82 -8.90
N ALA A 51 -10.47 8.61 -7.85
CA ALA A 51 -10.67 10.05 -7.94
C ALA A 51 -9.49 10.75 -8.61
N MET A 52 -9.72 12.00 -9.04
CA MET A 52 -8.65 12.87 -9.51
C MET A 52 -8.06 13.61 -8.30
N PHE A 53 -6.91 13.15 -7.82
CA PHE A 53 -6.27 13.74 -6.64
C PHE A 53 -5.50 15.01 -7.01
N ALA A 54 -5.59 16.02 -6.15
CA ALA A 54 -4.84 17.26 -6.33
C ALA A 54 -3.33 17.01 -6.26
N PRO A 55 -2.52 17.78 -7.00
CA PRO A 55 -1.07 17.72 -6.81
C PRO A 55 -0.72 17.96 -5.34
N GLY A 56 0.18 17.12 -4.81
CA GLY A 56 0.56 17.18 -3.41
C GLY A 56 1.23 15.92 -2.95
N ARG A 57 1.35 15.79 -1.62
CA ARG A 57 1.99 14.64 -0.99
C ARG A 57 0.95 13.74 -0.35
N TYR A 58 1.20 12.45 -0.43
CA TYR A 58 0.29 11.39 0.03
C TYR A 58 1.09 10.32 0.76
N GLU A 59 0.41 9.52 1.57
CA GLU A 59 1.03 8.37 2.24
C GLU A 59 0.18 7.14 2.07
N ALA A 60 0.85 6.03 1.76
CA ALA A 60 0.27 4.69 1.90
C ALA A 60 0.87 4.05 3.15
N VAL A 61 0.03 3.53 4.02
CA VAL A 61 0.42 2.88 5.27
C VAL A 61 0.05 1.41 5.18
N LEU A 62 1.06 0.53 5.30
CA LEU A 62 0.90 -0.91 5.18
C LEU A 62 1.21 -1.57 6.52
N HIS A 63 0.26 -2.34 7.05
CA HIS A 63 0.38 -3.03 8.34
C HIS A 63 0.99 -4.41 8.15
N ILE A 64 2.29 -4.44 7.87
CA ILE A 64 3.00 -5.65 7.42
C ILE A 64 3.11 -6.70 8.51
N ALA A 65 3.51 -6.32 9.73
CA ALA A 65 3.66 -7.29 10.81
C ALA A 65 2.35 -8.00 11.15
N ASP A 66 1.26 -7.24 11.20
CA ASP A 66 -0.07 -7.81 11.48
C ASP A 66 -0.48 -8.82 10.42
N TYR A 67 -0.16 -8.54 9.15
CA TYR A 67 -0.41 -9.46 8.05
C TYR A 67 0.31 -10.79 8.28
N TYR A 68 1.61 -10.75 8.60
CA TYR A 68 2.38 -11.98 8.79
C TYR A 68 1.93 -12.77 10.02
N ARG A 69 1.54 -12.09 11.10
CA ARG A 69 0.97 -12.76 12.29
C ARG A 69 -0.34 -13.46 11.94
N ALA A 70 -1.22 -12.80 11.20
CA ALA A 70 -2.49 -13.39 10.76
C ALA A 70 -2.28 -14.57 9.82
N ALA A 71 -1.19 -14.58 9.06
CA ALA A 71 -0.82 -15.67 8.15
C ALA A 71 -0.06 -16.80 8.86
N ASN A 72 0.11 -16.72 10.19
CA ASN A 72 0.84 -17.69 11.01
C ASN A 72 2.30 -17.83 10.61
N VAL A 73 2.90 -16.77 10.10
CA VAL A 73 4.34 -16.70 9.84
C VAL A 73 5.04 -16.31 11.12
N SER A 74 6.07 -17.07 11.50
CA SER A 74 6.84 -16.80 12.72
C SER A 74 7.70 -15.56 12.51
N ILE A 75 7.42 -14.53 13.32
CA ILE A 75 8.23 -13.31 13.37
C ILE A 75 8.47 -12.96 14.83
N PRO A 76 9.54 -12.19 15.15
CA PRO A 76 9.80 -11.77 16.53
C PRO A 76 8.62 -10.97 17.12
N THR A 77 8.50 -10.97 18.44
CA THR A 77 7.50 -10.18 19.16
C THR A 77 7.60 -8.69 18.80
N ILE A 78 8.83 -8.20 18.72
CA ILE A 78 9.12 -6.88 18.16
C ILE A 78 9.60 -7.13 16.73
N PRO A 79 8.76 -6.94 15.71
CA PRO A 79 9.12 -7.29 14.35
C PRO A 79 10.15 -6.30 13.79
N PHE A 80 10.98 -6.77 12.87
CA PHE A 80 11.91 -5.88 12.17
C PHE A 80 11.14 -4.89 11.30
N LEU A 81 10.26 -5.39 10.47
CA LEU A 81 9.40 -4.56 9.61
C LEU A 81 8.00 -4.57 10.20
N ASP A 82 7.60 -3.45 10.79
CA ASP A 82 6.33 -3.34 11.50
C ASP A 82 5.25 -2.72 10.61
N VAL A 83 5.17 -1.40 10.61
CA VAL A 83 4.28 -0.63 9.76
C VAL A 83 5.13 0.15 8.76
N VAL A 84 4.80 0.03 7.49
CA VAL A 84 5.49 0.80 6.44
C VAL A 84 4.66 2.04 6.13
N THR A 85 5.32 3.18 6.16
CA THR A 85 4.76 4.45 5.72
C THR A 85 5.51 4.87 4.46
N TYR A 86 4.82 4.84 3.33
CA TYR A 86 5.39 5.18 2.04
C TYR A 86 4.84 6.51 1.58
N ARG A 87 5.68 7.55 1.64
CA ARG A 87 5.30 8.88 1.20
C ARG A 87 5.63 9.06 -0.27
N PHE A 88 4.65 9.53 -1.05
CA PHE A 88 4.82 9.77 -2.47
C PHE A 88 4.14 11.06 -2.89
N GLY A 89 4.47 11.54 -4.08
CA GLY A 89 3.92 12.78 -4.62
C GLY A 89 3.08 12.54 -5.86
N ILE A 90 2.03 13.31 -6.00
CA ILE A 90 1.27 13.41 -7.25
C ILE A 90 1.58 14.79 -7.81
N ALA A 91 2.26 14.83 -8.96
CA ALA A 91 2.61 16.07 -9.61
C ALA A 91 1.54 16.50 -10.64
N ASP A 92 0.89 15.53 -11.26
CA ASP A 92 -0.12 15.77 -12.30
C ASP A 92 -1.37 14.96 -11.98
N SER A 93 -2.45 15.67 -11.61
CA SER A 93 -3.71 15.05 -11.23
C SER A 93 -4.40 14.26 -12.35
N ARG A 94 -3.97 14.47 -13.59
CA ARG A 94 -4.56 13.77 -14.75
C ARG A 94 -3.97 12.41 -14.99
N GLN A 95 -2.80 12.12 -14.39
CA GLN A 95 -2.09 10.85 -14.55
C GLN A 95 -2.54 9.83 -13.52
N HIS A 96 -2.38 8.57 -13.86
CA HIS A 96 -2.60 7.46 -12.93
C HIS A 96 -1.29 7.13 -12.22
N TYR A 97 -1.38 6.86 -10.92
CA TYR A 97 -0.22 6.52 -10.08
C TYR A 97 -0.40 5.11 -9.54
N HIS A 98 0.29 4.16 -10.16
CA HIS A 98 0.29 2.77 -9.73
C HIS A 98 1.45 2.51 -8.77
N LEU A 99 1.15 1.93 -7.61
CA LEU A 99 2.13 1.61 -6.56
C LEU A 99 2.22 0.10 -6.40
N PRO A 100 3.17 -0.56 -7.08
CA PRO A 100 3.42 -1.99 -6.90
C PRO A 100 4.36 -2.20 -5.73
N PHE A 101 3.86 -2.78 -4.64
CA PHE A 101 4.65 -3.14 -3.47
C PHE A 101 5.04 -4.61 -3.54
N LYS A 102 6.28 -4.89 -3.15
CA LYS A 102 6.77 -6.24 -2.86
C LYS A 102 7.27 -6.24 -1.43
N MET A 103 6.90 -7.24 -0.64
CA MET A 103 7.27 -7.27 0.77
C MET A 103 7.70 -8.65 1.24
N THR A 104 8.49 -8.64 2.31
CA THR A 104 8.86 -9.79 3.13
C THR A 104 8.75 -9.35 4.58
N PRO A 105 8.93 -10.24 5.58
CA PRO A 105 9.03 -9.78 6.97
C PRO A 105 10.24 -8.87 7.24
N TRP A 106 11.18 -8.77 6.29
CA TRP A 106 12.47 -8.12 6.50
C TRP A 106 12.71 -6.88 5.63
N GLY A 107 11.82 -6.61 4.68
CA GLY A 107 11.99 -5.45 3.80
C GLY A 107 10.88 -5.34 2.77
N TYR A 108 10.91 -4.25 2.04
CA TYR A 108 9.93 -4.03 0.99
C TYR A 108 10.53 -3.17 -0.13
N SER A 109 9.86 -3.18 -1.27
CA SER A 109 10.15 -2.25 -2.35
C SER A 109 8.86 -1.70 -2.93
N CYS A 110 8.96 -0.51 -3.47
CA CYS A 110 7.89 0.13 -4.22
C CYS A 110 8.51 1.10 -5.23
N PHE A 111 7.82 1.28 -6.33
CA PHE A 111 8.21 2.27 -7.32
C PHE A 111 6.94 2.80 -7.99
N ARG A 112 7.07 3.88 -8.75
CA ARG A 112 5.94 4.31 -9.56
C ARG A 112 5.83 3.38 -10.77
N GLY A 113 4.73 2.64 -10.84
CA GLY A 113 4.43 1.76 -11.96
C GLY A 113 3.96 2.53 -13.18
N GLY A 114 3.38 1.82 -14.16
CA GLY A 114 2.87 2.42 -15.39
C GLY A 114 1.84 3.51 -15.10
N ALA A 115 1.88 4.54 -15.89
CA ALA A 115 0.96 5.67 -15.78
C ALA A 115 -0.42 5.35 -16.38
#